data_dc9ff910609f858931ff73749ff99bcc
#
_entry.id   dc9ff910609f858931ff73749ff99bcc
#
_cell.length_a   1.000
_cell.length_b   1.000
_cell.length_c   1.000
_cell.angle_alpha   90.00
_cell.angle_beta   90.00
_cell.angle_gamma   90.00
#
_symmetry.space_group_name_H-M   'P 1'
#
loop_
_entity.id
_entity.type
_entity.pdbx_description
1 polymer ?
#
loop_
_entity_poly.entity_id
_entity_poly.type
_entity_poly.pdbx_seq_one_letter_code
_entity_poly.pdbx_strand_id
1 'polypeptide(L)'
;AYMARDGLFDDVSAAISWHPSTFNAVQHGHSLANTRIDFTFTGKAAHAAAAPHLGRSALDACELMNVGVNYMREHMPDSARIHYAYLDVGGIAPNVVQATSTVRQLIRAGDNATLRDMVARVKDIAKGAALMTGTTMEAKVYSGVSNLVGNAPLEQAMQVEFDKLGPVMFDNQDAAFADEIRKTLTADDIAASFQRAGRETP
;
A
#
# COMPACT_ATOMS: atom_id res chain seq x y z
N ALA A 1 4.71 12.87 3.91
CA ALA A 1 4.84 13.86 2.83
C ALA A 1 4.25 15.22 3.24
N TYR A 2 2.99 15.26 3.71
CA TYR A 2 2.33 16.54 4.09
C TYR A 2 3.03 17.21 5.27
N MET A 3 3.35 16.48 6.33
CA MET A 3 4.07 17.00 7.50
C MET A 3 5.45 17.57 7.13
N ALA A 4 6.21 16.88 6.26
CA ALA A 4 7.49 17.37 5.78
C ALA A 4 7.34 18.61 4.89
N ARG A 5 6.31 18.64 4.02
CA ARG A 5 6.01 19.82 3.20
C ARG A 5 5.67 21.04 4.06
N ASP A 6 4.98 20.83 5.16
CA ASP A 6 4.51 21.88 6.04
C ASP A 6 5.58 22.27 7.11
N GLY A 7 6.83 21.80 6.96
CA GLY A 7 7.98 22.19 7.78
C GLY A 7 8.04 21.60 9.18
N LEU A 8 7.19 20.59 9.49
CA LEU A 8 7.10 20.02 10.84
C LEU A 8 8.38 19.28 11.31
N PHE A 9 9.36 19.10 10.43
CA PHE A 9 10.63 18.44 10.74
C PHE A 9 11.85 19.35 10.51
N ASP A 10 11.65 20.67 10.26
CA ASP A 10 12.76 21.58 9.90
C ASP A 10 13.76 21.79 11.04
N ASP A 11 13.33 21.62 12.29
CA ASP A 11 14.15 21.70 13.49
C ASP A 11 14.67 20.34 13.99
N VAL A 12 14.37 19.24 13.26
CA VAL A 12 14.75 17.88 13.66
C VAL A 12 16.12 17.51 13.08
N SER A 13 17.11 17.30 13.95
CA SER A 13 18.46 16.91 13.55
C SER A 13 18.58 15.44 13.16
N ALA A 14 17.80 14.55 13.79
CA ALA A 14 17.75 13.13 13.49
C ALA A 14 16.37 12.55 13.88
N ALA A 15 15.93 11.56 13.14
CA ALA A 15 14.68 10.85 13.42
C ALA A 15 14.94 9.35 13.54
N ILE A 16 14.46 8.75 14.63
CA ILE A 16 14.50 7.31 14.87
C ILE A 16 13.06 6.81 14.89
N SER A 17 12.82 5.72 14.21
CA SER A 17 11.52 5.06 14.15
C SER A 17 11.68 3.57 14.42
N TRP A 18 10.60 2.93 14.80
CA TRP A 18 10.56 1.47 14.99
C TRP A 18 9.35 0.88 14.28
N HIS A 19 9.44 -0.39 13.97
CA HIS A 19 8.34 -1.16 13.41
C HIS A 19 8.32 -2.54 14.03
N PRO A 20 7.16 -3.07 14.49
CA PRO A 20 7.05 -4.45 14.96
C PRO A 20 7.58 -5.42 13.92
N SER A 21 8.42 -6.34 14.35
CA SER A 21 9.04 -7.34 13.48
C SER A 21 9.27 -8.64 14.25
N THR A 22 9.67 -9.68 13.54
CA THR A 22 10.00 -11.00 14.11
C THR A 22 11.26 -10.96 14.97
N PHE A 23 12.14 -9.99 14.75
CA PHE A 23 13.42 -9.87 15.46
C PHE A 23 13.60 -8.45 15.98
N ASN A 24 14.17 -8.35 17.19
CA ASN A 24 14.66 -7.08 17.72
C ASN A 24 16.05 -6.82 17.13
N ALA A 25 16.14 -5.88 16.20
CA ALA A 25 17.39 -5.56 15.50
C ALA A 25 17.36 -4.16 14.92
N VAL A 26 18.51 -3.53 14.80
CA VAL A 26 18.69 -2.36 13.95
C VAL A 26 18.58 -2.82 12.49
N GLN A 27 17.67 -2.23 11.75
CA GLN A 27 17.48 -2.54 10.34
C GLN A 27 18.24 -1.55 9.47
N HIS A 28 19.08 -2.06 8.57
CA HIS A 28 19.66 -1.30 7.46
C HIS A 28 18.56 -1.13 6.39
N GLY A 29 17.72 -0.11 6.61
CA GLY A 29 16.42 -0.09 6.00
C GLY A 29 16.36 0.46 4.58
N HIS A 30 16.01 -0.40 3.64
CA HIS A 30 15.36 0.03 2.40
C HIS A 30 13.86 -0.23 2.52
N SER A 31 13.04 0.82 2.54
CA SER A 31 11.61 0.68 2.34
C SER A 31 11.22 1.11 0.94
N LEU A 32 10.07 0.62 0.45
CA LEU A 32 9.54 1.10 -0.82
C LEU A 32 8.91 2.49 -0.64
N ALA A 33 9.19 3.38 -1.59
CA ALA A 33 8.38 4.58 -1.77
C ALA A 33 6.94 4.17 -2.09
N ASN A 34 5.95 4.92 -1.60
CA ASN A 34 4.56 4.59 -1.90
C ASN A 34 3.66 5.82 -2.01
N THR A 35 2.58 5.68 -2.77
CA THR A 35 1.51 6.67 -2.87
C THR A 35 0.17 5.96 -2.81
N ARG A 36 -0.75 6.48 -1.99
CA ARG A 36 -2.15 6.07 -1.94
C ARG A 36 -3.00 7.10 -2.62
N ILE A 37 -3.83 6.66 -3.56
CA ILE A 37 -4.69 7.53 -4.34
C ILE A 37 -6.10 6.94 -4.35
N ASP A 38 -7.08 7.76 -4.03
CA ASP A 38 -8.49 7.44 -4.18
C ASP A 38 -8.95 7.95 -5.54
N PHE A 39 -9.48 7.03 -6.35
CA PHE A 39 -10.08 7.31 -7.63
C PHE A 39 -11.59 7.20 -7.48
N THR A 40 -12.28 8.34 -7.54
CA THR A 40 -13.73 8.40 -7.48
C THR A 40 -14.27 8.62 -8.88
N PHE A 41 -15.11 7.69 -9.33
CA PHE A 41 -15.84 7.80 -10.59
C PHE A 41 -17.24 8.29 -10.32
N THR A 42 -17.74 9.18 -11.20
CA THR A 42 -19.09 9.69 -11.17
C THR A 42 -19.76 9.44 -12.51
N GLY A 43 -20.86 8.74 -12.48
CA GLY A 43 -21.68 8.38 -13.62
C GLY A 43 -23.12 8.87 -13.45
N LYS A 44 -24.06 8.05 -13.89
CA LYS A 44 -25.49 8.36 -13.85
C LYS A 44 -26.31 7.14 -13.48
N ALA A 45 -27.12 7.26 -12.43
CA ALA A 45 -28.05 6.20 -12.03
C ALA A 45 -29.15 5.99 -13.07
N ALA A 46 -29.56 4.75 -13.20
CA ALA A 46 -30.74 4.33 -13.98
C ALA A 46 -31.26 3.00 -13.46
N HIS A 47 -32.51 2.68 -13.78
CA HIS A 47 -33.01 1.34 -13.53
C HIS A 47 -32.39 0.36 -14.55
N ALA A 48 -31.61 -0.60 -14.08
CA ALA A 48 -30.78 -1.44 -14.94
C ALA A 48 -31.54 -2.31 -15.95
N ALA A 49 -32.80 -2.68 -15.64
CA ALA A 49 -33.66 -3.43 -16.55
C ALA A 49 -34.58 -2.53 -17.39
N ALA A 50 -35.16 -1.48 -16.80
CA ALA A 50 -36.17 -0.67 -17.48
C ALA A 50 -35.59 0.42 -18.41
N ALA A 51 -34.43 1.00 -18.03
CA ALA A 51 -33.82 2.08 -18.78
C ALA A 51 -32.27 2.05 -18.70
N PRO A 52 -31.61 0.94 -18.99
CA PRO A 52 -30.14 0.82 -18.85
C PRO A 52 -29.38 1.83 -19.72
N HIS A 53 -29.91 2.17 -20.89
CA HIS A 53 -29.31 3.09 -21.85
C HIS A 53 -29.15 4.52 -21.30
N LEU A 54 -29.89 4.88 -20.26
CA LEU A 54 -29.78 6.20 -19.61
C LEU A 54 -28.71 6.23 -18.51
N GLY A 55 -28.23 5.07 -18.07
CA GLY A 55 -27.21 4.92 -17.03
C GLY A 55 -25.78 5.05 -17.55
N ARG A 56 -24.87 5.39 -16.62
CA ARG A 56 -23.42 5.30 -16.79
C ARG A 56 -22.84 4.79 -15.48
N SER A 57 -22.32 3.57 -15.48
CA SER A 57 -21.89 2.91 -14.24
C SER A 57 -20.51 3.38 -13.80
N ALA A 58 -20.45 3.97 -12.63
CA ALA A 58 -19.19 4.29 -11.97
C ALA A 58 -18.47 3.05 -11.44
N LEU A 59 -19.21 1.98 -11.10
CA LEU A 59 -18.63 0.72 -10.69
C LEU A 59 -17.89 0.04 -11.86
N ASP A 60 -18.49 0.01 -13.06
CA ASP A 60 -17.83 -0.54 -14.26
C ASP A 60 -16.52 0.22 -14.56
N ALA A 61 -16.50 1.53 -14.32
CA ALA A 61 -15.27 2.31 -14.47
C ALA A 61 -14.19 1.89 -13.48
N CYS A 62 -14.54 1.62 -12.21
CA CYS A 62 -13.60 1.06 -11.23
C CYS A 62 -13.08 -0.32 -11.64
N GLU A 63 -13.96 -1.19 -12.14
CA GLU A 63 -13.59 -2.53 -12.61
C GLU A 63 -12.65 -2.47 -13.80
N LEU A 64 -12.98 -1.67 -14.82
CA LEU A 64 -12.11 -1.47 -15.98
C LEU A 64 -10.75 -0.86 -15.60
N MET A 65 -10.73 0.07 -14.65
CA MET A 65 -9.48 0.60 -14.11
C MET A 65 -8.64 -0.52 -13.46
N ASN A 66 -9.25 -1.38 -12.64
CA ASN A 66 -8.56 -2.48 -11.99
C ASN A 66 -8.04 -3.52 -13.00
N VAL A 67 -8.80 -3.80 -14.06
CA VAL A 67 -8.34 -4.65 -15.17
C VAL A 67 -7.12 -4.00 -15.87
N GLY A 68 -7.20 -2.71 -16.19
CA GLY A 68 -6.07 -1.98 -16.79
C GLY A 68 -4.82 -1.97 -15.90
N VAL A 69 -4.98 -1.80 -14.59
CA VAL A 69 -3.88 -1.91 -13.62
C VAL A 69 -3.31 -3.32 -13.59
N ASN A 70 -4.14 -4.37 -13.70
CA ASN A 70 -3.66 -5.74 -13.75
C ASN A 70 -2.81 -6.01 -14.99
N TYR A 71 -3.19 -5.50 -16.16
CA TYR A 71 -2.34 -5.58 -17.36
C TYR A 71 -1.05 -4.77 -17.21
N MET A 72 -1.08 -3.62 -16.55
CA MET A 72 0.13 -2.84 -16.27
C MET A 72 1.16 -3.63 -15.44
N ARG A 73 0.74 -4.61 -14.64
CA ARG A 73 1.64 -5.46 -13.82
C ARG A 73 2.66 -6.24 -14.65
N GLU A 74 2.32 -6.60 -15.91
CA GLU A 74 3.24 -7.24 -16.85
C GLU A 74 4.39 -6.31 -17.31
N HIS A 75 4.26 -5.01 -17.07
CA HIS A 75 5.13 -3.97 -17.61
C HIS A 75 5.65 -3.01 -16.54
N MET A 76 5.82 -3.48 -15.32
CA MET A 76 6.41 -2.72 -14.21
C MET A 76 7.63 -3.46 -13.64
N PRO A 77 8.58 -2.76 -12.97
CA PRO A 77 9.72 -3.43 -12.33
C PRO A 77 9.30 -4.49 -11.30
N ASP A 78 10.06 -5.57 -11.17
CA ASP A 78 9.80 -6.67 -10.24
C ASP A 78 9.72 -6.21 -8.77
N SER A 79 10.44 -5.14 -8.40
CA SER A 79 10.40 -4.54 -7.08
C SER A 79 9.14 -3.71 -6.82
N ALA A 80 8.38 -3.37 -7.86
CA ALA A 80 7.17 -2.58 -7.73
C ALA A 80 5.95 -3.43 -7.36
N ARG A 81 4.98 -2.80 -6.68
CA ARG A 81 3.71 -3.45 -6.31
C ARG A 81 2.57 -2.46 -6.42
N ILE A 82 1.41 -2.95 -6.81
CA ILE A 82 0.16 -2.19 -6.77
C ILE A 82 -0.90 -3.06 -6.09
N HIS A 83 -1.60 -2.47 -5.12
CA HIS A 83 -2.71 -3.10 -4.42
C HIS A 83 -3.91 -2.17 -4.47
N TYR A 84 -5.12 -2.72 -4.45
CA TYR A 84 -6.32 -1.91 -4.39
C TYR A 84 -7.36 -2.46 -3.42
N ALA A 85 -8.25 -1.57 -3.00
CA ALA A 85 -9.47 -1.91 -2.28
C ALA A 85 -10.59 -0.94 -2.67
N TYR A 86 -11.82 -1.43 -2.75
CA TYR A 86 -12.98 -0.57 -2.90
C TYR A 86 -13.25 0.17 -1.59
N LEU A 87 -13.49 1.46 -1.68
CA LEU A 87 -13.98 2.28 -0.56
C LEU A 87 -15.51 2.45 -0.64
N ASP A 88 -16.04 2.48 -1.86
CA ASP A 88 -17.44 2.57 -2.16
C ASP A 88 -17.70 1.86 -3.49
N VAL A 89 -18.69 0.99 -3.52
CA VAL A 89 -19.14 0.26 -4.74
C VAL A 89 -20.43 0.84 -5.32
N GLY A 90 -20.93 1.94 -4.80
CA GLY A 90 -22.14 2.62 -5.31
C GLY A 90 -23.46 2.01 -4.87
N GLY A 91 -23.44 1.18 -3.80
CA GLY A 91 -24.63 0.55 -3.24
C GLY A 91 -24.72 -0.95 -3.48
N ILE A 92 -25.76 -1.58 -2.93
CA ILE A 92 -25.93 -3.05 -2.90
C ILE A 92 -27.06 -3.55 -3.83
N ALA A 93 -27.80 -2.64 -4.46
CA ALA A 93 -28.94 -3.00 -5.30
C ALA A 93 -28.48 -3.27 -6.75
N PRO A 94 -28.49 -4.53 -7.25
CA PRO A 94 -27.93 -4.86 -8.57
C PRO A 94 -28.81 -4.34 -9.72
N ASN A 95 -30.03 -3.96 -9.45
CA ASN A 95 -30.98 -3.38 -10.42
C ASN A 95 -30.86 -1.86 -10.55
N VAL A 96 -29.88 -1.24 -9.92
CA VAL A 96 -29.58 0.20 -10.01
C VAL A 96 -28.18 0.39 -10.57
N VAL A 97 -28.05 1.11 -11.69
CA VAL A 97 -26.76 1.52 -12.23
C VAL A 97 -26.08 2.47 -11.25
N GLN A 98 -24.86 2.18 -10.83
CA GLN A 98 -24.15 2.90 -9.79
C GLN A 98 -23.70 4.27 -10.29
N ALA A 99 -24.21 5.34 -9.65
CA ALA A 99 -23.87 6.71 -10.02
C ALA A 99 -22.51 7.16 -9.48
N THR A 100 -21.99 6.53 -8.43
CA THR A 100 -20.69 6.82 -7.85
C THR A 100 -20.02 5.54 -7.39
N SER A 101 -18.69 5.47 -7.51
CA SER A 101 -17.89 4.40 -6.94
C SER A 101 -16.47 4.90 -6.71
N THR A 102 -15.80 4.38 -5.67
CA THR A 102 -14.44 4.80 -5.31
C THR A 102 -13.55 3.59 -5.06
N VAL A 103 -12.41 3.54 -5.74
CA VAL A 103 -11.36 2.56 -5.52
C VAL A 103 -10.08 3.26 -5.07
N ARG A 104 -9.46 2.74 -4.00
CA ARG A 104 -8.15 3.16 -3.52
C ARG A 104 -7.07 2.29 -4.16
N GLN A 105 -6.08 2.93 -4.76
CA GLN A 105 -4.86 2.26 -5.22
C GLN A 105 -3.70 2.60 -4.29
N LEU A 106 -2.91 1.58 -3.91
CA LEU A 106 -1.64 1.72 -3.21
C LEU A 106 -0.52 1.30 -4.15
N ILE A 107 0.25 2.27 -4.63
CA ILE A 107 1.33 2.08 -5.59
C ILE A 107 2.65 2.14 -4.83
N ARG A 108 3.55 1.18 -5.06
CA ARG A 108 4.85 1.06 -4.40
C ARG A 108 5.95 0.85 -5.42
N ALA A 109 7.10 1.49 -5.21
CA ALA A 109 8.29 1.31 -6.03
C ALA A 109 9.58 1.44 -5.18
N GLY A 110 10.69 0.95 -5.71
CA GLY A 110 11.99 1.00 -5.04
C GLY A 110 12.52 2.41 -4.82
N ASP A 111 12.10 3.35 -5.67
CA ASP A 111 12.53 4.75 -5.63
C ASP A 111 11.41 5.70 -6.09
N ASN A 112 11.62 7.01 -5.83
CA ASN A 112 10.65 8.04 -6.16
C ASN A 112 10.48 8.31 -7.67
N ALA A 113 11.49 8.05 -8.51
CA ALA A 113 11.39 8.29 -9.95
C ALA A 113 10.46 7.24 -10.57
N THR A 114 10.71 5.96 -10.28
CA THR A 114 9.85 4.84 -10.67
C THR A 114 8.42 5.01 -10.13
N LEU A 115 8.28 5.42 -8.86
CA LEU A 115 6.96 5.66 -8.28
C LEU A 115 6.17 6.73 -9.04
N ARG A 116 6.81 7.84 -9.42
CA ARG A 116 6.14 8.92 -10.18
C ARG A 116 5.68 8.46 -11.55
N ASP A 117 6.49 7.69 -12.26
CA ASP A 117 6.11 7.11 -13.56
C ASP A 117 4.89 6.18 -13.42
N MET A 118 4.94 5.26 -12.45
CA MET A 118 3.82 4.35 -12.19
C MET A 118 2.54 5.09 -11.80
N VAL A 119 2.63 6.13 -10.98
CA VAL A 119 1.47 6.96 -10.59
C VAL A 119 0.87 7.65 -11.82
N ALA A 120 1.69 8.17 -12.71
CA ALA A 120 1.21 8.79 -13.98
C ALA A 120 0.46 7.77 -14.82
N ARG A 121 1.02 6.58 -15.03
CA ARG A 121 0.39 5.49 -15.80
C ARG A 121 -0.93 5.02 -15.18
N VAL A 122 -0.99 4.85 -13.87
CA VAL A 122 -2.24 4.49 -13.17
C VAL A 122 -3.31 5.56 -13.35
N LYS A 123 -2.95 6.85 -13.31
CA LYS A 123 -3.89 7.95 -13.58
C LYS A 123 -4.40 7.93 -15.02
N ASP A 124 -3.55 7.57 -15.98
CA ASP A 124 -3.97 7.48 -17.40
C ASP A 124 -4.88 6.27 -17.64
N ILE A 125 -4.64 5.14 -16.96
CA ILE A 125 -5.57 4.00 -16.95
C ILE A 125 -6.94 4.43 -16.41
N ALA A 126 -6.98 5.20 -15.31
CA ALA A 126 -8.23 5.70 -14.74
C ALA A 126 -8.98 6.64 -15.70
N LYS A 127 -8.26 7.53 -16.39
CA LYS A 127 -8.86 8.38 -17.45
C LYS A 127 -9.44 7.54 -18.59
N GLY A 128 -8.71 6.51 -19.02
CA GLY A 128 -9.17 5.56 -20.04
C GLY A 128 -10.45 4.83 -19.60
N ALA A 129 -10.51 4.36 -18.36
CA ALA A 129 -11.71 3.72 -17.80
C ALA A 129 -12.91 4.66 -17.77
N ALA A 130 -12.71 5.93 -17.36
CA ALA A 130 -13.76 6.94 -17.37
C ALA A 130 -14.27 7.22 -18.78
N LEU A 131 -13.37 7.31 -19.75
CA LEU A 131 -13.74 7.52 -21.17
C LEU A 131 -14.56 6.35 -21.72
N MET A 132 -14.14 5.12 -21.45
CA MET A 132 -14.84 3.90 -21.91
C MET A 132 -16.25 3.77 -21.34
N THR A 133 -16.49 4.23 -20.12
CA THR A 133 -17.78 4.11 -19.43
C THR A 133 -18.67 5.36 -19.57
N GLY A 134 -18.14 6.44 -20.13
CA GLY A 134 -18.84 7.72 -20.20
C GLY A 134 -19.08 8.35 -18.83
N THR A 135 -18.15 8.12 -17.88
CA THR A 135 -18.14 8.69 -16.54
C THR A 135 -17.10 9.80 -16.42
N THR A 136 -17.10 10.52 -15.30
CA THR A 136 -16.00 11.44 -14.92
C THR A 136 -15.17 10.81 -13.82
N MET A 137 -13.92 11.24 -13.67
CA MET A 137 -13.01 10.71 -12.66
C MET A 137 -12.28 11.82 -11.92
N GLU A 138 -12.23 11.71 -10.59
CA GLU A 138 -11.37 12.50 -9.71
C GLU A 138 -10.34 11.60 -9.06
N ALA A 139 -9.07 12.05 -8.99
CA ALA A 139 -7.98 11.37 -8.32
C ALA A 139 -7.47 12.21 -7.15
N LYS A 140 -7.68 11.73 -5.92
CA LYS A 140 -7.24 12.38 -4.69
C LYS A 140 -6.08 11.63 -4.06
N VAL A 141 -4.91 12.25 -3.96
CA VAL A 141 -3.78 11.68 -3.22
C VAL A 141 -4.10 11.70 -1.73
N TYR A 142 -4.20 10.53 -1.13
CA TYR A 142 -4.46 10.36 0.29
C TYR A 142 -3.18 10.44 1.12
N SER A 143 -2.10 9.77 0.68
CA SER A 143 -0.79 9.82 1.32
C SER A 143 0.33 9.54 0.33
N GLY A 144 1.53 9.99 0.65
CA GLY A 144 2.74 9.67 -0.09
C GLY A 144 3.94 9.64 0.85
N VAL A 145 4.82 8.66 0.66
CA VAL A 145 6.03 8.45 1.46
C VAL A 145 7.16 8.09 0.51
N SER A 146 8.32 8.74 0.68
CA SER A 146 9.55 8.35 -0.02
C SER A 146 10.11 7.04 0.54
N ASN A 147 10.93 6.35 -0.26
CA ASN A 147 11.72 5.23 0.25
C ASN A 147 12.68 5.71 1.34
N LEU A 148 12.95 4.84 2.31
CA LEU A 148 13.98 5.09 3.32
C LEU A 148 15.35 4.96 2.66
N VAL A 149 16.26 5.84 3.11
CA VAL A 149 17.69 5.77 2.82
C VAL A 149 18.39 5.51 4.15
N GLY A 150 19.21 4.47 4.20
CA GLY A 150 19.96 4.11 5.40
C GLY A 150 20.90 5.23 5.86
N ASN A 151 21.09 5.33 7.17
CA ASN A 151 22.05 6.25 7.81
C ASN A 151 23.01 5.43 8.68
N ALA A 152 24.09 4.96 8.08
CA ALA A 152 25.03 4.06 8.75
C ALA A 152 25.59 4.59 10.09
N PRO A 153 25.98 5.89 10.24
CA PRO A 153 26.40 6.40 11.55
C PRO A 153 25.30 6.31 12.61
N LEU A 154 24.05 6.62 12.27
CA LEU A 154 22.94 6.54 13.21
C LEU A 154 22.59 5.10 13.55
N GLU A 155 22.60 4.21 12.57
CA GLU A 155 22.38 2.78 12.73
C GLU A 155 23.45 2.16 13.64
N GLN A 156 24.72 2.51 13.46
CA GLN A 156 25.82 2.07 14.33
C GLN A 156 25.66 2.58 15.77
N ALA A 157 25.29 3.83 15.94
CA ALA A 157 25.00 4.39 17.26
C ALA A 157 23.86 3.65 17.96
N MET A 158 22.77 3.33 17.24
CA MET A 158 21.68 2.52 17.76
C MET A 158 22.13 1.11 18.13
N GLN A 159 22.97 0.45 17.29
CA GLN A 159 23.47 -0.89 17.59
C GLN A 159 24.28 -0.92 18.88
N VAL A 160 25.13 0.07 19.12
CA VAL A 160 25.89 0.20 20.37
C VAL A 160 24.97 0.25 21.60
N GLU A 161 23.84 0.96 21.52
CA GLU A 161 22.87 1.03 22.60
C GLU A 161 22.09 -0.30 22.76
N PHE A 162 21.74 -0.98 21.66
CA PHE A 162 21.15 -2.32 21.73
C PHE A 162 22.08 -3.33 22.40
N ASP A 163 23.37 -3.31 22.07
CA ASP A 163 24.36 -4.21 22.67
C ASP A 163 24.50 -3.99 24.18
N LYS A 164 24.40 -2.75 24.65
CA LYS A 164 24.40 -2.42 26.09
C LYS A 164 23.14 -2.90 26.81
N LEU A 165 21.98 -2.79 26.16
CA LEU A 165 20.70 -3.21 26.74
C LEU A 165 20.56 -4.74 26.77
N GLY A 166 21.21 -5.43 25.85
CA GLY A 166 21.12 -6.88 25.71
C GLY A 166 19.76 -7.35 25.14
N PRO A 167 19.53 -8.66 25.11
CA PRO A 167 18.31 -9.22 24.55
C PRO A 167 17.08 -8.96 25.41
N VAL A 168 15.93 -8.90 24.79
CA VAL A 168 14.63 -8.90 25.50
C VAL A 168 14.48 -10.26 26.23
N MET A 169 14.19 -10.19 27.52
CA MET A 169 13.95 -11.40 28.33
C MET A 169 12.49 -11.80 28.24
N PHE A 170 12.25 -13.05 27.89
CA PHE A 170 10.90 -13.64 27.83
C PHE A 170 10.75 -14.65 28.99
N ASP A 171 9.57 -14.66 29.60
CA ASP A 171 9.23 -15.63 30.65
C ASP A 171 8.43 -16.84 30.10
N ASN A 172 8.02 -17.73 30.99
CA ASN A 172 7.26 -18.93 30.61
C ASN A 172 5.87 -18.61 30.05
N GLN A 173 5.25 -17.48 30.42
CA GLN A 173 3.96 -17.06 29.88
C GLN A 173 4.13 -16.57 28.46
N ASP A 174 5.18 -15.79 28.20
CA ASP A 174 5.53 -15.35 26.86
C ASP A 174 5.81 -16.52 25.92
N ALA A 175 6.56 -17.52 26.42
CA ALA A 175 6.86 -18.75 25.65
C ALA A 175 5.58 -19.54 25.33
N ALA A 176 4.69 -19.73 26.30
CA ALA A 176 3.41 -20.40 26.09
C ALA A 176 2.52 -19.66 25.08
N PHE A 177 2.45 -18.33 25.16
CA PHE A 177 1.72 -17.52 24.21
C PHE A 177 2.32 -17.62 22.79
N ALA A 178 3.64 -17.57 22.66
CA ALA A 178 4.31 -17.75 21.38
C ALA A 178 4.03 -19.13 20.77
N ASP A 179 3.97 -20.19 21.57
CA ASP A 179 3.63 -21.52 21.11
C ASP A 179 2.18 -21.63 20.61
N GLU A 180 1.23 -20.96 21.28
CA GLU A 180 -0.15 -20.88 20.78
C GLU A 180 -0.24 -20.16 19.44
N ILE A 181 0.45 -19.04 19.28
CA ILE A 181 0.52 -18.33 17.98
C ILE A 181 1.16 -19.22 16.92
N ARG A 182 2.26 -19.92 17.25
CA ARG A 182 2.98 -20.79 16.31
C ARG A 182 2.08 -21.89 15.74
N LYS A 183 1.11 -22.42 16.50
CA LYS A 183 0.14 -23.42 16.01
C LYS A 183 -0.76 -22.89 14.88
N THR A 184 -0.90 -21.60 14.73
CA THR A 184 -1.69 -20.96 13.66
C THR A 184 -0.89 -20.71 12.39
N LEU A 185 0.43 -20.94 12.41
CA LEU A 185 1.36 -20.66 11.30
C LEU A 185 1.75 -21.95 10.59
N THR A 186 1.92 -21.84 9.27
CA THR A 186 2.53 -22.90 8.45
C THR A 186 4.07 -22.82 8.52
N ALA A 187 4.75 -23.88 8.08
CA ALA A 187 6.21 -23.87 7.93
C ALA A 187 6.67 -22.75 6.99
N ASP A 188 5.91 -22.48 5.92
CA ASP A 188 6.21 -21.43 4.95
C ASP A 188 6.06 -20.02 5.56
N ASP A 189 5.08 -19.80 6.43
CA ASP A 189 4.94 -18.52 7.15
C ASP A 189 6.14 -18.24 8.04
N ILE A 190 6.63 -19.28 8.73
CA ILE A 190 7.82 -19.19 9.59
C ILE A 190 9.06 -18.93 8.74
N ALA A 191 9.28 -19.70 7.68
CA ALA A 191 10.42 -19.53 6.77
C ALA A 191 10.43 -18.13 6.14
N ALA A 192 9.29 -17.64 5.68
CA ALA A 192 9.16 -16.30 5.11
C ALA A 192 9.50 -15.18 6.12
N SER A 193 9.24 -15.41 7.43
CA SER A 193 9.62 -14.47 8.49
C SER A 193 11.14 -14.36 8.65
N PHE A 194 11.82 -15.48 8.64
CA PHE A 194 13.30 -15.53 8.71
C PHE A 194 13.94 -14.93 7.47
N GLN A 195 13.47 -15.29 6.28
CA GLN A 195 13.98 -14.76 5.01
C GLN A 195 13.85 -13.23 4.92
N ARG A 196 12.71 -12.65 5.37
CA ARG A 196 12.53 -11.19 5.43
C ARG A 196 13.54 -10.51 6.36
N ALA A 197 14.01 -11.19 7.39
CA ALA A 197 15.03 -10.70 8.29
C ALA A 197 16.47 -11.00 7.80
N GLY A 198 16.64 -11.59 6.60
CA GLY A 198 17.93 -12.00 6.07
C GLY A 198 18.60 -13.13 6.87
N ARG A 199 17.77 -13.98 7.49
CA ARG A 199 18.23 -15.10 8.33
C ARG A 199 17.78 -16.44 7.76
N GLU A 200 18.55 -17.48 8.04
CA GLU A 200 18.14 -18.86 7.75
C GLU A 200 17.09 -19.32 8.75
N THR A 201 16.18 -20.17 8.29
CA THR A 201 15.19 -20.83 9.15
C THR A 201 15.92 -21.87 10.00
N PRO A 202 15.73 -21.90 11.32
CA PRO A 202 16.36 -22.90 12.19
C PRO A 202 15.86 -24.32 11.92
#